data_f80aa4d5a4155408ca42678516059ebc
#
_entry.id   f80aa4d5a4155408ca42678516059ebc
#
_cell.length_a   1.000
_cell.length_b   1.000
_cell.length_c   1.000
_cell.angle_alpha   90.00
_cell.angle_beta   90.00
_cell.angle_gamma   90.00
#
_symmetry.space_group_name_H-M   'P 1'
#
loop_
_entity.id
_entity.type
_entity.pdbx_description
1 polymer ?
#
loop_
_entity_poly.entity_id
_entity_poly.type
_entity_poly.pdbx_seq_one_letter_code
_entity_poly.pdbx_strand_id
1 'polypeptide(L)' 'MPEKVYIVMVDGQIEALYYNEANAREDIEERIKEGYAPEDVAIRTCYISDFNEEE' A
#
# COMPACT_ATOMS: atom_id res chain seq x y z
N MET A 1 10.79 -14.02 11.47
CA MET A 1 10.74 -12.66 11.15
C MET A 1 9.46 -12.29 10.54
N PRO A 2 8.85 -11.20 10.95
CA PRO A 2 7.61 -10.77 10.34
C PRO A 2 7.86 -10.26 8.93
N GLU A 3 6.95 -10.54 8.07
CA GLU A 3 7.01 -10.05 6.74
C GLU A 3 6.29 -8.75 6.63
N LYS A 4 6.82 -7.84 5.84
CA LYS A 4 6.23 -6.53 5.66
C LYS A 4 5.43 -6.50 4.39
N VAL A 5 4.30 -5.84 4.43
CA VAL A 5 3.50 -5.62 3.25
C VAL A 5 3.23 -4.14 3.09
N TYR A 6 3.05 -3.72 1.86
CA TYR A 6 2.84 -2.32 1.54
C TYR A 6 1.46 -2.19 0.91
N ILE A 7 0.60 -1.44 1.56
CA ILE A 7 -0.78 -1.30 1.13
C ILE A 7 -0.96 0.04 0.46
N VAL A 8 -1.42 -0.01 -0.78
CA VAL A 8 -1.68 1.21 -1.52
C VAL A 8 -3.10 1.63 -1.22
N MET A 9 -3.26 2.85 -0.72
CA MET A 9 -4.56 3.38 -0.36
C MET A 9 -4.89 4.55 -1.24
N VAL A 10 -6.14 4.61 -1.67
CA VAL A 10 -6.63 5.70 -2.48
C VAL A 10 -7.92 6.19 -1.85
N ASP A 11 -7.95 7.48 -1.52
CA ASP A 11 -9.11 8.09 -0.90
C ASP A 11 -9.52 7.36 0.38
N GLY A 12 -8.54 6.89 1.13
CA GLY A 12 -8.80 6.20 2.38
C GLY A 12 -9.25 4.76 2.24
N GLN A 13 -9.22 4.23 1.02
CA GLN A 13 -9.61 2.85 0.78
C GLN A 13 -8.43 2.04 0.29
N ILE A 14 -8.40 0.78 0.67
CA ILE A 14 -7.33 -0.11 0.24
C ILE A 14 -7.58 -0.52 -1.20
N GLU A 15 -6.59 -0.26 -2.06
CA GLU A 15 -6.71 -0.59 -3.46
C GLU A 15 -5.80 -1.74 -3.88
N ALA A 16 -4.65 -1.89 -3.26
CA ALA A 16 -3.71 -2.92 -3.67
C ALA A 16 -2.78 -3.25 -2.52
N LEU A 17 -2.17 -4.42 -2.60
CA LEU A 17 -1.24 -4.85 -1.59
C LEU A 17 -0.02 -5.44 -2.29
N TYR A 18 1.16 -5.03 -1.86
CA TYR A 18 2.40 -5.48 -2.44
C TYR A 18 3.34 -5.96 -1.35
N TYR A 19 4.17 -6.95 -1.68
CA TYR A 19 5.19 -7.41 -0.75
C TYR A 19 6.51 -6.67 -0.96
N ASN A 20 6.58 -5.83 -1.98
CA ASN A 20 7.80 -5.13 -2.33
C ASN A 20 7.52 -3.64 -2.41
N GLU A 21 8.33 -2.86 -1.72
CA GLU A 21 8.10 -1.41 -1.67
C GLU A 21 8.22 -0.76 -3.05
N ALA A 22 9.15 -1.24 -3.85
CA ALA A 22 9.33 -0.66 -5.18
C ALA A 22 8.07 -0.82 -6.02
N ASN A 23 7.42 -1.98 -5.92
CA ASN A 23 6.19 -2.21 -6.66
C ASN A 23 5.07 -1.31 -6.17
N ALA A 24 5.00 -1.10 -4.87
CA ALA A 24 3.98 -0.22 -4.33
C ALA A 24 4.20 1.22 -4.80
N ARG A 25 5.44 1.65 -4.84
CA ARG A 25 5.75 2.99 -5.30
C ARG A 25 5.42 3.17 -6.77
N GLU A 26 5.67 2.15 -7.57
CA GLU A 26 5.33 2.22 -8.98
C GLU A 26 3.84 2.37 -9.17
N ASP A 27 3.07 1.65 -8.35
CA ASP A 27 1.63 1.76 -8.42
C ASP A 27 1.18 3.19 -8.14
N ILE A 28 1.75 3.79 -7.10
CA ILE A 28 1.42 5.17 -6.73
C ILE A 28 1.75 6.13 -7.86
N GLU A 29 2.93 5.96 -8.46
CA GLU A 29 3.34 6.84 -9.53
C GLU A 29 2.43 6.74 -10.74
N GLU A 30 1.99 5.53 -11.04
CA GLU A 30 1.09 5.34 -12.16
C GLU A 30 -0.24 6.00 -11.91
N ARG A 31 -0.73 5.91 -10.68
CA ARG A 31 -2.02 6.52 -10.36
C ARG A 31 -1.93 8.03 -10.48
N ILE A 32 -0.82 8.62 -10.04
CA ILE A 32 -0.64 10.06 -10.15
C ILE A 32 -0.59 10.46 -11.62
N LYS A 33 0.06 9.65 -12.44
CA LYS A 33 0.12 9.93 -13.87
C LYS A 33 -1.26 9.87 -14.49
N GLU A 34 -2.13 9.04 -13.94
CA GLU A 34 -3.47 8.90 -14.48
C GLU A 34 -4.42 9.97 -13.97
N GLY A 35 -3.97 10.82 -13.11
CA GLY A 35 -4.81 11.93 -12.67
C GLY A 35 -5.19 11.98 -11.21
N TYR A 36 -4.79 10.98 -10.43
CA TYR A 36 -5.09 11.02 -9.01
C TYR A 36 -4.22 12.08 -8.34
N ALA A 37 -4.78 12.78 -7.41
CA ALA A 37 -4.02 13.79 -6.67
C ALA A 37 -3.04 13.07 -5.74
N PRO A 38 -1.81 13.59 -5.62
CA PRO A 38 -0.84 12.94 -4.74
C PRO A 38 -1.31 12.81 -3.30
N GLU A 39 -2.12 13.73 -2.83
CA GLU A 39 -2.59 13.66 -1.46
C GLU A 39 -3.69 12.63 -1.27
N ASP A 40 -4.26 12.11 -2.36
CA ASP A 40 -5.30 11.10 -2.25
C ASP A 40 -4.74 9.68 -2.28
N VAL A 41 -3.45 9.51 -2.54
CA VAL A 41 -2.83 8.20 -2.60
C VAL A 41 -1.75 8.11 -1.54
N ALA A 42 -1.60 6.95 -0.96
CA ALA A 42 -0.62 6.76 0.11
C ALA A 42 -0.22 5.30 0.20
N ILE A 43 0.96 5.06 0.77
CA ILE A 43 1.41 3.71 1.05
C ILE A 43 1.40 3.53 2.55
N ARG A 44 0.77 2.47 3.00
CA ARG A 44 0.77 2.13 4.40
C ARG A 44 1.55 0.85 4.60
N THR A 45 2.47 0.85 5.54
CA THR A 45 3.29 -0.32 5.81
C THR A 45 2.73 -1.08 6.99
N CYS A 46 2.55 -2.38 6.81
CA CYS A 46 2.06 -3.24 7.88
C CYS A 46 2.88 -4.51 7.91
N TYR A 47 2.84 -5.19 9.04
CA TYR A 47 3.49 -6.49 9.13
C TYR A 47 2.40 -7.55 9.02
N ILE A 48 2.72 -8.67 8.42
CA ILE A 48 1.74 -9.73 8.25
C ILE A 48 1.21 -10.22 9.58
N SER A 49 2.06 -10.20 10.61
CA SER A 49 1.61 -10.63 11.92
C SER A 49 0.47 -9.76 12.46
N ASP A 50 0.33 -8.55 11.96
CA ASP A 50 -0.77 -7.69 12.39
C ASP A 50 -2.11 -8.16 11.83
N PHE A 51 -2.10 -8.89 10.72
CA PHE A 51 -3.31 -9.41 10.16
C PHE A 51 -3.75 -10.68 10.83
N ASN A 52 -2.79 -11.41 11.49
CA ASN A 52 -3.06 -12.66 12.01
C ASN A 52 -3.22 -12.59 13.43
N GLU A 53 -4.09 -11.90 13.94
CA GLU A 53 -4.14 -11.74 15.23
C GLU A 53 -4.81 -12.73 15.91
N GLU A 54 -4.81 -13.74 15.95
CA GLU A 54 -5.34 -14.63 16.50
C GLU A 54 -5.10 -15.12 17.49
N GLU A 55 -5.05 -15.26 17.90
CA GLU A 55 -4.97 -15.62 18.65
C GLU A 55 -5.08 -15.88 19.21
#